data_c4fe1d57f9bd2df1a4b347ef4648de35
#
_entry.id   c4fe1d57f9bd2df1a4b347ef4648de35
#
_cell.length_a   1.000
_cell.length_b   1.000
_cell.length_c   1.000
_cell.angle_alpha   90.00
_cell.angle_beta   90.00
_cell.angle_gamma   90.00
#
_symmetry.space_group_name_H-M   'P 1'
#
loop_
_entity.id
_entity.type
_entity.pdbx_description
1 polymer ?
#
loop_
_entity_poly.entity_id
_entity_poly.type
_entity_poly.pdbx_seq_one_letter_code
_entity_poly.pdbx_strand_id
1 'polypeptide(L)'
;FSTRSPYPDGAKLLSRGVDIALATDCNPGSSYISSMPLIIALAVREMRLTPLQAISAATLGGAKALDRQDVGRLTVGSAADLVMLSAERIEHLAYRPGAQLIKRVMKAGDWL
;
A
#
# COMPACT_ATOMS: atom_id res chain seq x y z
N PHE A 1 -14.16 -0.70 -6.31
CA PHE A 1 -14.96 -0.24 -5.15
C PHE A 1 -16.42 -0.01 -5.54
N SER A 2 -16.72 0.84 -6.51
CA SER A 2 -18.09 1.21 -6.90
C SER A 2 -18.87 0.05 -7.52
N THR A 3 -18.22 -0.86 -8.22
CA THR A 3 -18.83 -2.03 -8.87
C THR A 3 -19.30 -3.10 -7.89
N ARG A 4 -18.87 -3.03 -6.62
CA ARG A 4 -19.13 -4.04 -5.57
C ARG A 4 -18.68 -5.46 -5.97
N SER A 5 -17.72 -5.58 -6.88
CA SER A 5 -17.13 -6.87 -7.23
C SER A 5 -16.42 -7.49 -6.01
N PRO A 6 -16.45 -8.82 -5.86
CA PRO A 6 -15.77 -9.48 -4.75
C PRO A 6 -14.25 -9.27 -4.86
N TYR A 7 -13.62 -9.06 -3.70
CA TYR A 7 -12.16 -8.97 -3.62
C TYR A 7 -11.54 -10.37 -3.68
N PRO A 8 -10.33 -10.52 -4.25
CA PRO A 8 -9.62 -11.78 -4.23
C PRO A 8 -9.16 -12.12 -2.81
N ASP A 9 -9.03 -13.40 -2.50
CA ASP A 9 -8.43 -13.86 -1.24
C ASP A 9 -6.90 -13.72 -1.31
N GLY A 10 -6.40 -12.59 -0.86
CA GLY A 10 -4.97 -12.25 -0.88
C GLY A 10 -4.14 -13.18 0.02
N ALA A 11 -4.66 -13.60 1.17
CA ALA A 11 -3.96 -14.53 2.05
C ALA A 11 -3.72 -15.88 1.36
N LYS A 12 -4.71 -16.36 0.60
CA LYS A 12 -4.59 -17.60 -0.17
C LYS A 12 -3.60 -17.45 -1.33
N LEU A 13 -3.57 -16.30 -2.00
CA LEU A 13 -2.59 -16.03 -3.05
C LEU A 13 -1.16 -16.06 -2.50
N LEU A 14 -0.91 -15.34 -1.39
CA LEU A 14 0.40 -15.33 -0.73
C LEU A 14 0.83 -16.72 -0.25
N SER A 15 -0.09 -17.52 0.32
CA SER A 15 0.22 -18.88 0.77
C SER A 15 0.64 -19.82 -0.36
N ARG A 16 0.33 -19.47 -1.60
CA ARG A 16 0.75 -20.18 -2.82
C ARG A 16 1.96 -19.58 -3.51
N GLY A 17 2.64 -18.63 -2.87
CA GLY A 17 3.83 -17.99 -3.40
C GLY A 17 3.55 -16.96 -4.50
N VAL A 18 2.31 -16.49 -4.64
CA VAL A 18 1.97 -15.44 -5.61
C VAL A 18 2.35 -14.08 -5.02
N ASP A 19 3.12 -13.31 -5.75
CA ASP A 19 3.41 -11.92 -5.39
C ASP A 19 2.18 -11.03 -5.58
N ILE A 20 1.96 -10.13 -4.64
CA ILE A 20 0.85 -9.17 -4.68
C ILE A 20 1.40 -7.76 -4.73
N ALA A 21 0.88 -6.95 -5.64
CA ALA A 21 1.02 -5.50 -5.65
C ALA A 21 -0.33 -4.85 -5.40
N LEU A 22 -0.36 -3.78 -4.60
CA LEU A 22 -1.53 -2.96 -4.38
C LEU A 22 -1.38 -1.62 -5.09
N ALA A 23 -2.45 -1.19 -5.75
CA ALA A 23 -2.57 0.13 -6.37
C ALA A 23 -3.97 0.69 -6.14
N THR A 24 -4.14 1.99 -6.30
CA THR A 24 -5.46 2.63 -6.15
C THR A 24 -6.39 2.31 -7.31
N ASP A 25 -5.84 2.04 -8.48
CA ASP A 25 -6.61 1.93 -9.73
C ASP A 25 -7.59 3.10 -9.88
N CYS A 26 -7.13 4.31 -9.54
CA CYS A 26 -7.97 5.50 -9.47
C CYS A 26 -8.50 5.88 -10.85
N ASN A 27 -9.77 5.64 -11.06
CA ASN A 27 -10.45 5.94 -12.32
C ASN A 27 -11.93 6.29 -12.08
N PRO A 28 -12.57 7.08 -12.95
CA PRO A 28 -13.95 7.52 -12.78
C PRO A 28 -14.99 6.40 -12.98
N GLY A 29 -14.62 5.27 -13.59
CA GLY A 29 -15.55 4.19 -13.94
C GLY A 29 -15.85 3.24 -12.78
N SER A 30 -14.84 2.85 -11.99
CA SER A 30 -14.99 1.80 -10.98
C SER A 30 -14.54 2.20 -9.58
N SER A 31 -13.56 3.11 -9.44
CA SER A 31 -13.04 3.54 -8.14
C SER A 31 -12.30 4.87 -8.25
N TYR A 32 -12.93 5.97 -7.86
CA TYR A 32 -12.31 7.30 -7.85
C TYR A 32 -11.60 7.57 -6.51
N ILE A 33 -10.76 6.61 -6.12
CA ILE A 33 -10.01 6.62 -4.86
C ILE A 33 -8.52 6.75 -5.16
N SER A 34 -7.90 7.83 -4.70
CA SER A 34 -6.45 8.09 -4.81
C SER A 34 -5.67 7.83 -3.52
N SER A 35 -6.35 7.35 -2.46
CA SER A 35 -5.78 7.16 -1.13
C SER A 35 -5.18 5.76 -0.95
N MET A 36 -3.86 5.62 -1.01
CA MET A 36 -3.18 4.36 -0.67
C MET A 36 -3.44 3.87 0.76
N PRO A 37 -3.53 4.72 1.81
CA PRO A 37 -3.94 4.25 3.14
C PRO A 37 -5.30 3.55 3.14
N LEU A 38 -6.27 4.05 2.36
CA LEU A 38 -7.57 3.38 2.23
C LEU A 38 -7.45 2.04 1.50
N ILE A 39 -6.62 1.94 0.46
CA ILE A 39 -6.38 0.68 -0.24
C ILE A 39 -5.73 -0.36 0.68
N ILE A 40 -4.76 0.05 1.50
CA ILE A 40 -4.15 -0.82 2.52
C ILE A 40 -5.22 -1.34 3.50
N ALA A 41 -6.10 -0.46 3.99
CA ALA A 41 -7.18 -0.85 4.89
C ALA A 41 -8.17 -1.84 4.23
N LEU A 42 -8.53 -1.61 2.97
CA LEU A 42 -9.38 -2.53 2.19
C LEU A 42 -8.70 -3.88 1.99
N ALA A 43 -7.40 -3.91 1.70
CA ALA A 43 -6.66 -5.15 1.54
C ALA A 43 -6.62 -5.98 2.84
N VAL A 44 -6.48 -5.33 3.99
CA VAL A 44 -6.57 -5.99 5.29
C VAL A 44 -7.98 -6.53 5.54
N ARG A 45 -8.99 -5.71 5.31
CA ARG A 45 -10.39 -6.06 5.60
C ARG A 45 -10.95 -7.12 4.65
N GLU A 46 -10.78 -6.91 3.34
CA GLU A 46 -11.50 -7.67 2.31
C GLU A 46 -10.64 -8.80 1.71
N MET A 47 -9.30 -8.60 1.63
CA MET A 47 -8.39 -9.59 1.05
C MET A 47 -7.68 -10.45 2.10
N ARG A 48 -8.01 -10.29 3.39
CA ARG A 48 -7.45 -11.04 4.53
C ARG A 48 -5.93 -10.91 4.68
N LEU A 49 -5.35 -9.83 4.21
CA LEU A 49 -3.93 -9.56 4.42
C LEU A 49 -3.71 -9.05 5.86
N THR A 50 -2.57 -9.38 6.44
CA THR A 50 -2.11 -8.67 7.64
C THR A 50 -1.71 -7.24 7.26
N PRO A 51 -1.70 -6.28 8.21
CA PRO A 51 -1.24 -4.91 7.93
C PRO A 51 0.15 -4.85 7.29
N LEU A 52 1.09 -5.66 7.77
CA LEU A 52 2.44 -5.76 7.20
C LEU A 52 2.44 -6.29 5.77
N GLN A 53 1.64 -7.32 5.47
CA GLN A 53 1.51 -7.84 4.11
C GLN A 53 0.91 -6.80 3.16
N ALA A 54 -0.11 -6.07 3.59
CA ALA A 54 -0.73 -5.02 2.79
C ALA A 54 0.25 -3.86 2.51
N ILE A 55 1.02 -3.43 3.52
CA ILE A 55 2.04 -2.39 3.35
C ILE A 55 3.17 -2.88 2.43
N SER A 56 3.64 -4.12 2.61
CA SER A 56 4.64 -4.72 1.72
C SER A 56 4.13 -4.80 0.27
N ALA A 57 2.88 -5.19 0.06
CA ALA A 57 2.26 -5.22 -1.26
C ALA A 57 2.12 -3.82 -1.89
N ALA A 58 1.89 -2.77 -1.06
CA ALA A 58 1.81 -1.38 -1.49
C ALA A 58 3.18 -0.73 -1.75
N THR A 59 4.28 -1.35 -1.35
CA THR A 59 5.65 -0.82 -1.47
C THR A 59 6.53 -1.75 -2.31
N LEU A 60 7.09 -2.79 -1.70
CA LEU A 60 7.92 -3.79 -2.38
C LEU A 60 7.17 -4.51 -3.50
N GLY A 61 5.91 -4.86 -3.28
CA GLY A 61 5.07 -5.50 -4.29
C GLY A 61 4.86 -4.58 -5.50
N GLY A 62 4.57 -3.30 -5.26
CA GLY A 62 4.48 -2.29 -6.32
C GLY A 62 5.78 -2.12 -7.08
N ALA A 63 6.92 -2.05 -6.39
CA ALA A 63 8.24 -1.98 -7.02
C ALA A 63 8.51 -3.20 -7.90
N LYS A 64 8.20 -4.40 -7.41
CA LYS A 64 8.34 -5.65 -8.15
C LYS A 64 7.46 -5.70 -9.39
N ALA A 65 6.21 -5.27 -9.29
CA ALA A 65 5.29 -5.19 -10.43
C ALA A 65 5.77 -4.24 -11.54
N LEU A 66 6.56 -3.22 -11.16
CA LEU A 66 7.17 -2.25 -12.08
C LEU A 66 8.59 -2.63 -12.52
N ASP A 67 9.08 -3.80 -12.13
CA ASP A 67 10.47 -4.25 -12.35
C ASP A 67 11.52 -3.22 -11.84
N ARG A 68 11.23 -2.59 -10.70
CA ARG A 68 12.08 -1.59 -10.05
C ARG A 68 12.75 -2.17 -8.81
N GLN A 69 14.08 -2.01 -8.72
CA GLN A 69 14.88 -2.50 -7.58
C GLN A 69 15.36 -1.36 -6.66
N ASP A 70 15.23 -0.14 -7.09
CA ASP A 70 15.72 1.06 -6.43
C ASP A 70 14.65 1.79 -5.58
N VAL A 71 13.41 1.30 -5.56
CA VAL A 71 12.28 1.89 -4.83
C VAL A 71 11.54 0.84 -3.98
N GLY A 72 10.56 1.27 -3.20
CA GLY A 72 9.69 0.40 -2.39
C GLY A 72 10.35 -0.15 -1.13
N ARG A 73 11.57 0.29 -0.80
CA ARG A 73 12.35 -0.15 0.38
C ARG A 73 13.23 0.96 0.92
N LEU A 74 13.62 0.85 2.19
CA LEU A 74 14.58 1.74 2.83
C LEU A 74 15.90 0.98 3.03
N THR A 75 16.72 0.90 1.99
CA THR A 75 18.03 0.25 2.01
C THR A 75 19.08 1.16 1.38
N VAL A 76 20.34 0.97 1.74
CA VAL A 76 21.44 1.72 1.12
C VAL A 76 21.44 1.49 -0.39
N GLY A 77 21.53 2.56 -1.16
CA GLY A 77 21.47 2.54 -2.63
C GLY A 77 20.08 2.66 -3.22
N SER A 78 19.02 2.62 -2.41
CA SER A 78 17.66 2.90 -2.89
C SER A 78 17.37 4.40 -2.94
N ALA A 79 16.39 4.77 -3.75
CA ALA A 79 15.88 6.13 -3.78
C ALA A 79 15.38 6.55 -2.38
N ALA A 80 15.74 7.76 -1.96
CA ALA A 80 15.34 8.31 -0.66
C ALA A 80 13.89 8.81 -0.71
N ASP A 81 12.96 7.88 -1.00
CA ASP A 81 11.52 8.09 -1.03
C ASP A 81 10.90 7.46 0.22
N LEU A 82 10.30 8.26 1.09
CA LEU A 82 9.67 7.75 2.29
C LEU A 82 8.46 8.57 2.74
N VAL A 83 7.59 7.93 3.50
CA VAL A 83 6.45 8.57 4.14
C VAL A 83 6.61 8.48 5.66
N MET A 84 6.57 9.62 6.33
CA MET A 84 6.52 9.69 7.78
C MET A 84 5.06 9.70 8.25
N LEU A 85 4.75 8.83 9.19
CA LEU A 85 3.40 8.74 9.74
C LEU A 85 3.29 9.47 11.09
N SER A 86 2.14 10.06 11.34
CA SER A 86 1.70 10.55 12.65
C SER A 86 0.96 9.43 13.40
N ALA A 87 1.66 8.33 13.62
CA ALA A 87 1.13 7.15 14.30
C ALA A 87 2.27 6.40 14.97
N GLU A 88 2.01 5.83 16.15
CA GLU A 88 2.99 5.04 16.89
C GLU A 88 3.24 3.66 16.26
N ARG A 89 2.27 3.17 15.50
CA ARG A 89 2.30 1.85 14.90
C ARG A 89 1.78 1.90 13.46
N ILE A 90 2.39 1.13 12.57
CA ILE A 90 2.00 1.08 11.15
C ILE A 90 0.63 0.46 10.93
N GLU A 91 0.16 -0.37 11.85
CA GLU A 91 -1.17 -0.99 11.81
C GLU A 91 -2.29 0.05 11.83
N HIS A 92 -2.01 1.28 12.29
CA HIS A 92 -2.98 2.37 12.25
C HIS A 92 -3.40 2.75 10.83
N LEU A 93 -2.59 2.48 9.81
CA LEU A 93 -2.98 2.67 8.41
C LEU A 93 -4.22 1.84 8.04
N ALA A 94 -4.31 0.62 8.58
CA ALA A 94 -5.48 -0.25 8.37
C ALA A 94 -6.59 0.00 9.40
N TYR A 95 -6.21 0.31 10.65
CA TYR A 95 -7.16 0.46 11.76
C TYR A 95 -7.92 1.80 11.74
N ARG A 96 -7.31 2.85 11.18
CA ARG A 96 -7.87 4.21 11.15
C ARG A 96 -7.96 4.75 9.71
N PRO A 97 -8.73 4.09 8.81
CA PRO A 97 -8.69 4.39 7.36
C PRO A 97 -9.15 5.81 6.98
N GLY A 98 -9.89 6.48 7.85
CA GLY A 98 -10.34 7.87 7.65
C GLY A 98 -9.44 8.93 8.28
N ALA A 99 -8.39 8.54 9.02
CA ALA A 99 -7.51 9.49 9.67
C ALA A 99 -6.39 9.97 8.73
N GLN A 100 -6.04 11.24 8.82
CA GLN A 100 -4.88 11.80 8.12
C GLN A 100 -3.60 11.43 8.89
N LEU A 101 -3.04 10.27 8.55
CA LEU A 101 -1.88 9.72 9.23
C LEU A 101 -0.55 10.11 8.56
N ILE A 102 -0.57 10.61 7.33
CA ILE A 102 0.63 11.05 6.62
C ILE A 102 1.05 12.40 7.19
N LYS A 103 2.22 12.45 7.83
CA LYS A 103 2.79 13.65 8.42
C LYS A 103 3.69 14.42 7.44
N ARG A 104 4.56 13.71 6.74
CA ARG A 104 5.50 14.26 5.74
C ARG A 104 5.82 13.21 4.69
N VAL A 105 6.17 13.68 3.52
CA VAL A 105 6.63 12.86 2.40
C VAL A 105 8.03 13.34 2.01
N MET A 106 8.95 12.40 1.78
CA MET A 106 10.25 12.67 1.20
C MET A 106 10.30 12.06 -0.21
N LYS A 107 10.79 12.83 -1.16
CA LYS A 107 11.01 12.40 -2.53
C LYS A 107 12.43 12.70 -2.95
N ALA A 108 13.16 11.67 -3.34
CA ALA A 108 14.58 11.77 -3.77
C ALA A 108 15.49 12.48 -2.73
N GLY A 109 15.17 12.37 -1.44
CA GLY A 109 15.90 12.99 -0.35
C GLY A 109 15.37 14.35 0.11
N ASP A 110 14.43 14.95 -0.61
CA ASP A 110 13.84 16.24 -0.27
C ASP A 110 12.47 16.07 0.39
N TRP A 111 12.25 16.83 1.46
CA TRP A 111 10.94 16.89 2.12
C TRP A 111 9.97 17.79 1.35
N LEU A 112 8.80 17.25 1.07
CA LEU A 112 7.68 17.97 0.44
C LEU A 112 6.79 18.63 1.51
#